data_b588ef139f7db2ac5b3ad7bebf0c4c83
#
_entry.id   b588ef139f7db2ac5b3ad7bebf0c4c83
#
_cell.length_a   1.000
_cell.length_b   1.000
_cell.length_c   1.000
_cell.angle_alpha   90.00
_cell.angle_beta   90.00
_cell.angle_gamma   90.00
#
_symmetry.space_group_name_H-M   'P 1'
#
loop_
_entity.id
_entity.type
_entity.pdbx_description
1 polymer ?
#
loop_
_entity_poly.entity_id
_entity_poly.type
_entity_poly.pdbx_seq_one_letter_code
_entity_poly.pdbx_strand_id
1 'polypeptide(L)'
;MRKDIKIETEEVIRMRRIVDCDSEGNVFATEYPTEKVTHFINDSQEAKADAGKPNLTLVPTQIVRDIAEVREYGNRKYGSRDNWKNVELERYIAALYRHLLAVVDDPRSVDSESGIEHYKHIACNAAFICEMLKRKGKHETSGAL
;
A
#
# COMPACT_ATOMS: atom_id res chain seq x y z
N MET A 1 30.78 22.33 30.22
CA MET A 1 31.64 21.45 29.41
C MET A 1 30.73 20.84 28.36
N ARG A 2 30.75 21.36 27.12
CA ARG A 2 30.02 20.76 26.00
C ARG A 2 30.88 19.62 25.45
N LYS A 3 30.36 18.41 25.42
CA LYS A 3 31.01 17.31 24.71
C LYS A 3 30.68 17.45 23.23
N ASP A 4 31.74 17.66 22.44
CA ASP A 4 31.63 17.62 20.97
C ASP A 4 31.33 16.19 20.54
N ILE A 5 30.14 15.99 19.99
CA ILE A 5 29.70 14.71 19.42
C ILE A 5 30.24 14.69 17.99
N LYS A 6 31.15 13.77 17.73
CA LYS A 6 31.66 13.47 16.40
C LYS A 6 30.57 12.76 15.63
N ILE A 7 29.98 13.40 14.64
CA ILE A 7 29.02 12.79 13.72
C ILE A 7 29.82 12.15 12.61
N GLU A 8 29.89 10.81 12.60
CA GLU A 8 30.31 10.04 11.43
C GLU A 8 29.11 9.90 10.48
N THR A 9 29.15 10.63 9.38
CA THR A 9 28.15 10.50 8.31
C THR A 9 28.60 9.39 7.37
N GLU A 10 27.98 8.21 7.45
CA GLU A 10 28.07 7.24 6.34
C GLU A 10 27.29 7.77 5.15
N GLU A 11 27.99 8.05 4.07
CA GLU A 11 27.43 8.52 2.82
C GLU A 11 26.88 7.33 2.03
N VAL A 12 25.60 6.97 2.25
CA VAL A 12 24.93 5.94 1.44
C VAL A 12 24.30 6.62 0.21
N ILE A 13 25.02 6.57 -0.91
CA ILE A 13 24.47 6.98 -2.21
C ILE A 13 23.56 5.85 -2.72
N ARG A 14 22.26 6.05 -2.65
CA ARG A 14 21.31 5.15 -3.33
C ARG A 14 21.17 5.58 -4.78
N MET A 15 21.58 4.72 -5.70
CA MET A 15 21.38 4.89 -7.14
C MET A 15 20.03 4.29 -7.55
N ARG A 16 19.22 5.06 -8.27
CA ARG A 16 17.98 4.55 -8.88
C ARG A 16 18.27 4.25 -10.34
N ARG A 17 18.12 3.00 -10.72
CA ARG A 17 18.27 2.56 -12.11
C ARG A 17 16.91 2.66 -12.79
N ILE A 18 16.81 3.50 -13.82
CA ILE A 18 15.64 3.56 -14.70
C ILE A 18 16.07 2.90 -16.01
N VAL A 19 15.28 1.92 -16.45
CA VAL A 19 15.46 1.24 -17.73
C VAL A 19 14.42 1.81 -18.68
N ASP A 20 14.88 2.39 -19.79
CA ASP A 20 14.03 2.99 -20.82
C ASP A 20 14.40 2.42 -22.19
N CYS A 21 13.55 2.61 -23.18
CA CYS A 21 13.82 2.20 -24.54
C CYS A 21 13.59 3.37 -25.52
N ASP A 22 14.45 3.46 -26.54
CA ASP A 22 14.29 4.43 -27.61
C ASP A 22 13.21 4.00 -28.64
N SER A 23 12.94 4.87 -29.60
CA SER A 23 11.97 4.61 -30.67
C SER A 23 12.39 3.47 -31.65
N GLU A 24 13.63 3.00 -31.53
CA GLU A 24 14.18 1.88 -32.32
C GLU A 24 14.19 0.58 -31.53
N GLY A 25 13.75 0.60 -30.26
CA GLY A 25 13.66 -0.57 -29.39
C GLY A 25 14.94 -0.92 -28.65
N ASN A 26 15.97 -0.06 -28.68
CA ASN A 26 17.20 -0.27 -27.91
C ASN A 26 16.96 0.07 -26.46
N VAL A 27 17.33 -0.86 -25.58
CA VAL A 27 17.17 -0.70 -24.13
C VAL A 27 18.43 -0.05 -23.54
N PHE A 28 18.26 1.05 -22.82
CA PHE A 28 19.33 1.70 -22.08
C PHE A 28 18.94 1.93 -20.63
N ALA A 29 19.93 1.87 -19.75
CA ALA A 29 19.76 2.11 -18.34
C ALA A 29 20.47 3.39 -17.95
N THR A 30 19.74 4.33 -17.36
CA THR A 30 20.30 5.57 -16.81
C THR A 30 20.25 5.53 -15.31
N GLU A 31 21.39 5.73 -14.67
CA GLU A 31 21.51 5.80 -13.21
C GLU A 31 21.45 7.26 -12.78
N TYR A 32 20.45 7.60 -11.96
CA TYR A 32 20.31 8.91 -11.36
C TYR A 32 20.73 8.88 -9.90
N PRO A 33 21.56 9.80 -9.43
CA PRO A 33 21.79 9.96 -8.01
C PRO A 33 20.50 10.44 -7.37
N THR A 34 19.97 9.69 -6.43
CA THR A 34 18.87 10.16 -5.58
C THR A 34 19.45 11.24 -4.65
N GLU A 35 18.73 12.36 -4.53
CA GLU A 35 19.13 13.47 -3.66
C GLU A 35 19.53 12.98 -2.26
N LYS A 36 20.58 13.62 -1.71
CA LYS A 36 21.02 13.39 -0.33
C LYS A 36 19.88 13.75 0.61
N VAL A 37 19.22 12.75 1.14
CA VAL A 37 18.30 12.95 2.26
C VAL A 37 19.14 13.03 3.52
N THR A 38 19.52 14.23 3.92
CA THR A 38 20.09 14.47 5.24
C THR A 38 18.99 14.31 6.27
N HIS A 39 18.94 13.16 6.93
CA HIS A 39 18.12 12.99 8.12
C HIS A 39 18.76 13.78 9.27
N PHE A 40 18.18 14.93 9.58
CA PHE A 40 18.45 15.57 10.87
C PHE A 40 17.78 14.73 11.95
N ILE A 41 18.55 13.89 12.63
CA ILE A 41 18.08 13.21 13.84
C ILE A 41 18.06 14.29 14.94
N ASN A 42 16.86 14.73 15.30
CA ASN A 42 16.69 15.61 16.44
C ASN A 42 16.64 14.73 17.69
N ASP A 43 17.66 14.77 18.52
CA ASP A 43 17.88 13.97 19.74
C ASP A 43 16.68 13.97 20.73
N SER A 44 15.72 14.88 20.55
CA SER A 44 14.54 15.01 21.42
C SER A 44 13.42 14.02 21.08
N GLN A 45 13.56 13.15 20.07
CA GLN A 45 12.52 12.23 19.60
C GLN A 45 12.78 10.74 19.88
N GLU A 46 13.83 10.41 20.63
CA GLU A 46 14.13 9.02 21.04
C GLU A 46 13.05 8.35 21.90
N ALA A 47 12.09 9.12 22.42
CA ALA A 47 10.99 8.60 23.24
C ALA A 47 9.97 7.72 22.47
N LYS A 48 10.03 7.67 21.13
CA LYS A 48 9.16 6.82 20.30
C LYS A 48 10.01 5.87 19.46
N ALA A 49 9.92 4.58 19.76
CA ALA A 49 10.53 3.51 18.98
C ALA A 49 9.76 3.27 17.65
N ASP A 50 9.74 4.27 16.77
CA ASP A 50 9.09 4.23 15.45
C ASP A 50 10.08 4.17 14.27
N ALA A 51 11.37 4.17 14.54
CA ALA A 51 12.42 4.00 13.54
C ALA A 51 12.17 2.73 12.70
N GLY A 52 12.16 2.88 11.37
CA GLY A 52 11.92 1.78 10.44
C GLY A 52 10.46 1.35 10.28
N LYS A 53 9.50 1.97 10.99
CA LYS A 53 8.08 1.72 10.77
C LYS A 53 7.53 2.60 9.64
N PRO A 54 6.64 2.08 8.80
CA PRO A 54 5.97 2.90 7.77
C PRO A 54 5.22 4.07 8.40
N ASN A 55 5.37 5.26 7.83
CA ASN A 55 4.58 6.41 8.25
C ASN A 55 3.17 6.33 7.64
N LEU A 56 2.21 5.91 8.44
CA LEU A 56 0.83 5.71 8.01
C LEU A 56 0.10 7.03 7.67
N THR A 57 0.62 8.18 8.13
CA THR A 57 0.02 9.49 7.81
C THR A 57 0.24 9.91 6.35
N LEU A 58 1.14 9.22 5.62
CA LEU A 58 1.32 9.41 4.17
C LEU A 58 0.19 8.80 3.35
N VAL A 59 -0.64 7.94 3.94
CA VAL A 59 -1.84 7.40 3.27
C VAL A 59 -2.94 8.46 3.28
N PRO A 60 -3.47 8.87 2.10
CA PRO A 60 -4.58 9.82 2.06
C PRO A 60 -5.77 9.32 2.87
N THR A 61 -6.26 10.15 3.79
CA THR A 61 -7.30 9.77 4.76
C THR A 61 -8.63 9.36 4.09
N GLN A 62 -8.91 9.88 2.90
CA GLN A 62 -10.11 9.52 2.16
C GLN A 62 -10.14 8.06 1.75
N ILE A 63 -9.00 7.49 1.31
CA ILE A 63 -8.90 6.06 0.97
C ILE A 63 -9.31 5.18 2.16
N VAL A 64 -8.90 5.55 3.37
CA VAL A 64 -9.25 4.80 4.59
C VAL A 64 -10.75 4.87 4.85
N ARG A 65 -11.37 6.04 4.66
CA ARG A 65 -12.83 6.23 4.83
C ARG A 65 -13.63 5.44 3.80
N ASP A 66 -13.19 5.47 2.54
CA ASP A 66 -13.85 4.76 1.44
C ASP A 66 -13.82 3.24 1.66
N ILE A 67 -12.68 2.71 2.10
CA ILE A 67 -12.58 1.28 2.48
C ILE A 67 -13.51 0.98 3.67
N ALA A 68 -13.57 1.85 4.68
CA ALA A 68 -14.41 1.64 5.84
C ALA A 68 -15.89 1.60 5.48
N GLU A 69 -16.37 2.47 4.59
CA GLU A 69 -17.76 2.52 4.12
C GLU A 69 -18.18 1.21 3.45
N VAL A 70 -17.36 0.70 2.52
CA VAL A 70 -17.62 -0.60 1.87
C VAL A 70 -17.56 -1.74 2.87
N ARG A 71 -16.64 -1.68 3.85
CA ARG A 71 -16.55 -2.66 4.93
C ARG A 71 -17.78 -2.69 5.81
N GLU A 72 -18.34 -1.55 6.14
CA GLU A 72 -19.57 -1.44 6.94
C GLU A 72 -20.76 -2.01 6.19
N TYR A 73 -20.89 -1.72 4.88
CA TYR A 73 -21.90 -2.35 4.03
C TYR A 73 -21.76 -3.87 4.05
N GLY A 74 -20.56 -4.39 3.80
CA GLY A 74 -20.32 -5.84 3.80
C GLY A 74 -20.60 -6.48 5.17
N ASN A 75 -20.25 -5.81 6.28
CA ASN A 75 -20.55 -6.29 7.62
C ASN A 75 -22.06 -6.38 7.88
N ARG A 76 -22.84 -5.39 7.46
CA ARG A 76 -24.32 -5.43 7.55
C ARG A 76 -24.89 -6.55 6.70
N LYS A 77 -24.42 -6.71 5.45
CA LYS A 77 -24.91 -7.71 4.51
C LYS A 77 -24.66 -9.14 4.96
N TYR A 78 -23.48 -9.45 5.46
CA TYR A 78 -23.04 -10.81 5.78
C TYR A 78 -23.11 -11.14 7.27
N GLY A 79 -23.48 -10.21 8.12
CA GLY A 79 -23.63 -10.40 9.56
C GLY A 79 -22.33 -10.76 10.30
N SER A 80 -21.17 -10.60 9.65
CA SER A 80 -19.87 -10.95 10.21
C SER A 80 -18.77 -10.02 9.78
N ARG A 81 -18.12 -9.43 10.75
CA ARG A 81 -16.94 -8.59 10.60
C ARG A 81 -15.78 -9.31 9.90
N ASP A 82 -15.66 -10.61 10.13
CA ASP A 82 -14.51 -11.43 9.74
C ASP A 82 -14.79 -12.37 8.56
N ASN A 83 -15.99 -12.31 7.99
CA ASN A 83 -16.38 -13.15 6.85
C ASN A 83 -15.38 -13.11 5.69
N TRP A 84 -14.78 -11.95 5.44
CA TRP A 84 -13.80 -11.73 4.37
C TRP A 84 -12.57 -12.65 4.46
N LYS A 85 -12.23 -13.14 5.65
CA LYS A 85 -11.08 -14.04 5.88
C LYS A 85 -11.27 -15.43 5.25
N ASN A 86 -12.52 -15.81 4.99
CA ASN A 86 -12.91 -17.12 4.45
C ASN A 86 -13.21 -17.07 2.95
N VAL A 87 -13.05 -15.92 2.31
CA VAL A 87 -13.27 -15.73 0.87
C VAL A 87 -11.96 -15.97 0.13
N GLU A 88 -12.02 -16.70 -0.96
CA GLU A 88 -10.86 -16.99 -1.80
C GLU A 88 -10.31 -15.73 -2.47
N LEU A 89 -8.98 -15.68 -2.63
CA LEU A 89 -8.27 -14.53 -3.21
C LEU A 89 -8.79 -14.18 -4.61
N GLU A 90 -9.04 -15.20 -5.42
CA GLU A 90 -9.50 -15.08 -6.81
C GLU A 90 -10.84 -14.35 -6.91
N ARG A 91 -11.69 -14.48 -5.90
CA ARG A 91 -12.98 -13.78 -5.84
C ARG A 91 -12.82 -12.29 -5.61
N TYR A 92 -11.81 -11.87 -4.83
CA TYR A 92 -11.47 -10.46 -4.66
C TYR A 92 -10.87 -9.87 -5.93
N ILE A 93 -10.02 -10.61 -6.61
CA ILE A 93 -9.45 -10.20 -7.90
C ILE A 93 -10.57 -10.00 -8.93
N ALA A 94 -11.48 -10.97 -9.05
CA ALA A 94 -12.61 -10.89 -9.97
C ALA A 94 -13.56 -9.73 -9.63
N ALA A 95 -13.80 -9.46 -8.34
CA ALA A 95 -14.61 -8.32 -7.90
C ALA A 95 -13.93 -6.99 -8.25
N LEU A 96 -12.64 -6.89 -8.01
CA LEU A 96 -11.84 -5.70 -8.35
C LEU A 96 -11.95 -5.40 -9.85
N TYR A 97 -11.80 -6.40 -10.72
CA TYR A 97 -11.93 -6.23 -12.16
C TYR A 97 -13.31 -5.73 -12.57
N ARG A 98 -14.40 -6.28 -12.02
CA ARG A 98 -15.76 -5.83 -12.34
C ARG A 98 -15.95 -4.35 -12.01
N HIS A 99 -15.53 -3.93 -10.83
CA HIS A 99 -15.65 -2.53 -10.42
C HIS A 99 -14.71 -1.62 -11.22
N LEU A 100 -13.51 -2.10 -11.60
CA LEU A 100 -12.58 -1.34 -12.43
C LEU A 100 -13.18 -1.07 -13.81
N LEU A 101 -13.78 -2.06 -14.46
CA LEU A 101 -14.44 -1.89 -15.76
C LEU A 101 -15.58 -0.87 -15.67
N ALA A 102 -16.39 -0.94 -14.62
CA ALA A 102 -17.46 0.04 -14.41
C ALA A 102 -16.91 1.47 -14.25
N VAL A 103 -15.78 1.65 -13.56
CA VAL A 103 -15.12 2.96 -13.44
C VAL A 103 -14.50 3.43 -14.77
N VAL A 104 -14.01 2.49 -15.61
CA VAL A 104 -13.51 2.82 -16.96
C VAL A 104 -14.64 3.34 -17.85
N ASP A 105 -15.82 2.75 -17.76
CA ASP A 105 -17.00 3.18 -18.52
C ASP A 105 -17.56 4.52 -18.00
N ASP A 106 -17.71 4.65 -16.68
CA ASP A 106 -18.10 5.88 -16.00
C ASP A 106 -17.39 6.00 -14.64
N PRO A 107 -16.44 6.95 -14.50
CA PRO A 107 -15.67 7.12 -13.26
C PRO A 107 -16.49 7.44 -12.00
N ARG A 108 -17.75 7.86 -12.17
CA ARG A 108 -18.66 8.18 -11.07
C ARG A 108 -19.80 7.19 -10.90
N SER A 109 -19.74 6.08 -11.62
CA SER A 109 -20.77 5.05 -11.53
C SER A 109 -20.87 4.45 -10.13
N VAL A 110 -22.10 4.08 -9.78
CA VAL A 110 -22.48 3.57 -8.47
C VAL A 110 -22.91 2.10 -8.61
N ASP A 111 -22.42 1.26 -7.73
CA ASP A 111 -22.84 -0.13 -7.67
C ASP A 111 -24.32 -0.24 -7.27
N SER A 112 -25.13 -0.88 -8.12
CA SER A 112 -26.58 -0.95 -7.94
C SER A 112 -27.02 -1.73 -6.71
N GLU A 113 -26.17 -2.62 -6.20
CA GLU A 113 -26.47 -3.43 -5.02
C GLU A 113 -26.20 -2.67 -3.72
N SER A 114 -25.07 -2.00 -3.63
CA SER A 114 -24.63 -1.34 -2.40
C SER A 114 -25.01 0.13 -2.33
N GLY A 115 -25.26 0.78 -3.48
CA GLY A 115 -25.40 2.22 -3.57
C GLY A 115 -24.11 3.00 -3.36
N ILE A 116 -22.96 2.31 -3.39
CA ILE A 116 -21.63 2.89 -3.16
C ILE A 116 -20.89 2.99 -4.49
N GLU A 117 -20.11 4.04 -4.69
CA GLU A 117 -19.35 4.24 -5.92
C GLU A 117 -18.33 3.11 -6.15
N HIS A 118 -18.21 2.69 -7.41
CA HIS A 118 -17.36 1.56 -7.79
C HIS A 118 -15.89 1.76 -7.41
N TYR A 119 -15.33 2.98 -7.45
CA TYR A 119 -13.94 3.23 -7.08
C TYR A 119 -13.65 2.90 -5.62
N LYS A 120 -14.62 3.04 -4.69
CA LYS A 120 -14.48 2.64 -3.30
C LYS A 120 -14.40 1.12 -3.15
N HIS A 121 -15.18 0.41 -3.94
CA HIS A 121 -15.11 -1.06 -3.99
C HIS A 121 -13.75 -1.55 -4.53
N ILE A 122 -13.14 -0.84 -5.51
CA ILE A 122 -11.79 -1.14 -6.00
C ILE A 122 -10.80 -1.04 -4.84
N ALA A 123 -10.82 0.07 -4.08
CA ALA A 123 -9.92 0.27 -2.95
C ALA A 123 -10.09 -0.81 -1.88
N CYS A 124 -11.33 -1.19 -1.54
CA CYS A 124 -11.61 -2.22 -0.56
C CYS A 124 -11.14 -3.62 -1.02
N ASN A 125 -11.40 -4.00 -2.28
CA ASN A 125 -10.94 -5.28 -2.82
C ASN A 125 -9.41 -5.35 -2.90
N ALA A 126 -8.73 -4.25 -3.27
CA ALA A 126 -7.27 -4.18 -3.26
C ALA A 126 -6.70 -4.35 -1.84
N ALA A 127 -7.34 -3.74 -0.83
CA ALA A 127 -6.95 -3.92 0.56
C ALA A 127 -7.08 -5.39 1.02
N PHE A 128 -8.15 -6.07 0.64
CA PHE A 128 -8.32 -7.50 0.92
C PHE A 128 -7.27 -8.37 0.22
N ILE A 129 -6.93 -8.09 -1.03
CA ILE A 129 -5.87 -8.80 -1.75
C ILE A 129 -4.55 -8.68 -0.99
N CYS A 130 -4.18 -7.45 -0.55
CA CYS A 130 -2.98 -7.22 0.24
C CYS A 130 -2.97 -8.03 1.55
N GLU A 131 -4.09 -8.02 2.28
CA GLU A 131 -4.20 -8.77 3.54
C GLU A 131 -4.14 -10.29 3.33
N MET A 132 -4.80 -10.82 2.31
CA MET A 132 -4.83 -12.26 2.02
C MET A 132 -3.44 -12.78 1.63
N LEU A 133 -2.71 -12.04 0.79
CA LEU A 133 -1.34 -12.41 0.39
C LEU A 133 -0.39 -12.38 1.58
N LYS A 134 -0.47 -11.37 2.44
CA LYS A 134 0.34 -11.30 3.66
C LYS A 134 0.06 -12.44 4.63
N ARG A 135 -1.18 -12.89 4.73
CA ARG A 135 -1.57 -14.02 5.59
C ARG A 135 -1.03 -15.34 5.06
N LYS A 136 -1.13 -15.59 3.74
CA LYS A 136 -0.57 -16.82 3.12
C LYS A 136 0.93 -16.94 3.36
N GLY A 137 1.71 -15.87 3.18
CA GLY A 137 3.15 -15.89 3.41
C GLY A 137 3.55 -16.20 4.87
N LYS A 138 2.69 -15.94 5.86
CA LYS A 138 2.95 -16.31 7.26
C LYS A 138 2.74 -17.80 7.54
N HIS A 139 1.84 -18.47 6.80
CA HIS A 139 1.59 -19.90 6.98
C HIS A 139 2.69 -20.76 6.36
N GLU A 140 3.30 -20.31 5.26
CA GLU A 140 4.41 -21.05 4.60
C GLU A 140 5.69 -21.00 5.41
N THR A 141 5.97 -19.92 6.13
CA THR A 141 7.17 -19.80 6.99
C THR A 141 7.04 -20.51 8.33
N SER A 142 5.84 -20.85 8.78
CA SER A 142 5.60 -21.56 10.06
C SER A 142 5.58 -23.08 9.91
N GLY A 143 5.63 -23.62 8.69
CA GLY A 143 5.64 -25.06 8.40
C GLY A 143 7.02 -25.63 8.09
N ALA A 144 8.09 -24.84 8.16
CA ALA A 144 9.46 -25.26 7.90
C ALA A 144 10.30 -25.23 9.21
N LEU A 145 9.98 -26.14 10.14
CA LEU A 145 10.82 -26.53 11.29
C LEU A 145 10.71 -28.04 11.48
#